data_134fe0dcb4580fbea79560f2e65560e1
#
_entry.id   134fe0dcb4580fbea79560f2e65560e1
#
_cell.length_a   1.000
_cell.length_b   1.000
_cell.length_c   1.000
_cell.angle_alpha   90.00
_cell.angle_beta   90.00
_cell.angle_gamma   90.00
#
_symmetry.space_group_name_H-M   'P 1'
#
loop_
_entity.id
_entity.type
_entity.pdbx_description
1 polymer ?
#
loop_
_entity_poly.entity_id
_entity_poly.type
_entity_poly.pdbx_seq_one_letter_code
_entity_poly.pdbx_strand_id
1 'polypeptide(L)'
;MIKTILCITFILIALWLTGCWGYKAKQDKNNKANANAQPEYKWGVAVNTPIGYPIRFYAARVGSTPIVRELYSITEEPDWGNAMGYESCSMEELPQNVDMVWLSYKEDCFYRLKTAIDYEKIAKLFKNGYKRRVPNGEVRHTTYNTIVAGLAPGG
;
A
#
# COMPACT_ATOMS: atom_id res chain seq x y z
N MET A 1 -47.02 26.11 -40.51
CA MET A 1 -46.57 24.76 -40.17
C MET A 1 -45.07 24.54 -40.40
N ILE A 2 -44.45 24.95 -41.50
CA ILE A 2 -43.03 24.71 -41.80
C ILE A 2 -42.06 25.38 -40.80
N LYS A 3 -42.36 26.62 -40.34
CA LYS A 3 -41.51 27.34 -39.36
C LYS A 3 -41.48 26.70 -37.99
N THR A 4 -42.54 26.06 -37.54
CA THR A 4 -42.60 25.35 -36.24
C THR A 4 -41.81 24.05 -36.25
N ILE A 5 -41.79 23.33 -37.37
CA ILE A 5 -41.02 22.09 -37.53
C ILE A 5 -39.50 22.39 -37.52
N LEU A 6 -39.09 23.49 -38.17
CA LEU A 6 -37.67 23.89 -38.19
C LEU A 6 -37.14 24.25 -36.80
N CYS A 7 -37.91 24.93 -35.94
CA CYS A 7 -37.51 25.25 -34.57
C CYS A 7 -37.34 24.01 -33.69
N ILE A 8 -38.24 23.02 -33.82
CA ILE A 8 -38.16 21.78 -33.03
C ILE A 8 -36.92 20.96 -33.40
N THR A 9 -36.56 20.87 -34.68
CA THR A 9 -35.34 20.15 -35.11
C THR A 9 -34.06 20.83 -34.62
N PHE A 10 -34.01 22.16 -34.60
CA PHE A 10 -32.85 22.88 -34.04
C PHE A 10 -32.68 22.66 -32.54
N ILE A 11 -33.75 22.63 -31.76
CA ILE A 11 -33.71 22.38 -30.31
C ILE A 11 -33.22 20.94 -30.01
N LEU A 12 -33.69 19.95 -30.77
CA LEU A 12 -33.27 18.57 -30.61
C LEU A 12 -31.77 18.35 -30.94
N ILE A 13 -31.26 19.03 -31.97
CA ILE A 13 -29.81 18.96 -32.31
C ILE A 13 -28.96 19.65 -31.26
N ALA A 14 -29.38 20.78 -30.69
CA ALA A 14 -28.69 21.49 -29.62
C ALA A 14 -28.61 20.64 -28.33
N LEU A 15 -29.68 19.93 -27.96
CA LEU A 15 -29.68 19.00 -26.82
C LEU A 15 -28.79 17.79 -27.04
N TRP A 16 -28.66 17.30 -28.25
CA TRP A 16 -27.75 16.18 -28.58
C TRP A 16 -26.27 16.59 -28.47
N LEU A 17 -25.90 17.78 -28.93
CA LEU A 17 -24.54 18.29 -28.88
C LEU A 17 -24.11 18.59 -27.46
N THR A 18 -24.96 19.10 -26.58
CA THR A 18 -24.63 19.34 -25.17
C THR A 18 -24.49 18.06 -24.38
N GLY A 19 -25.29 17.03 -24.67
CA GLY A 19 -25.18 15.71 -24.07
C GLY A 19 -23.84 14.99 -24.40
N CYS A 20 -23.42 15.07 -25.66
CA CYS A 20 -22.13 14.48 -26.10
C CYS A 20 -20.92 15.20 -25.50
N TRP A 21 -20.99 16.50 -25.29
CA TRP A 21 -19.88 17.26 -24.69
C TRP A 21 -19.73 16.97 -23.20
N GLY A 22 -20.83 16.88 -22.47
CA GLY A 22 -20.86 16.53 -21.08
C GLY A 22 -20.33 15.10 -20.82
N TYR A 23 -20.65 14.15 -21.71
CA TYR A 23 -20.16 12.78 -21.63
C TYR A 23 -18.65 12.69 -21.88
N LYS A 24 -18.13 13.35 -22.91
CA LYS A 24 -16.67 13.40 -23.18
C LYS A 24 -15.90 14.03 -22.04
N ALA A 25 -16.36 15.16 -21.49
CA ALA A 25 -15.69 15.83 -20.38
C ALA A 25 -15.64 14.98 -19.10
N LYS A 26 -16.67 14.15 -18.83
CA LYS A 26 -16.70 13.21 -17.72
C LYS A 26 -15.77 12.02 -17.94
N GLN A 27 -15.68 11.53 -19.17
CA GLN A 27 -14.80 10.45 -19.56
C GLN A 27 -13.31 10.88 -19.51
N ASP A 28 -13.00 12.10 -19.95
CA ASP A 28 -11.64 12.64 -19.88
C ASP A 28 -11.18 12.88 -18.44
N LYS A 29 -12.08 13.29 -17.53
CA LYS A 29 -11.79 13.37 -16.09
C LYS A 29 -11.51 12.01 -15.48
N ASN A 30 -12.29 10.99 -15.80
CA ASN A 30 -12.09 9.62 -15.33
C ASN A 30 -10.79 9.02 -15.89
N ASN A 31 -10.48 9.26 -17.15
CA ASN A 31 -9.23 8.78 -17.77
C ASN A 31 -8.00 9.48 -17.19
N LYS A 32 -8.08 10.78 -16.85
CA LYS A 32 -7.01 11.50 -16.15
C LYS A 32 -6.83 11.02 -14.70
N ALA A 33 -7.92 10.71 -13.99
CA ALA A 33 -7.86 10.15 -12.64
C ALA A 33 -7.18 8.76 -12.66
N ASN A 34 -7.55 7.90 -13.62
CA ASN A 34 -6.94 6.59 -13.78
C ASN A 34 -5.47 6.65 -14.26
N ALA A 35 -5.10 7.64 -15.05
CA ALA A 35 -3.72 7.81 -15.52
C ALA A 35 -2.74 8.20 -14.39
N ASN A 36 -3.26 8.76 -13.29
CA ASN A 36 -2.48 9.15 -12.11
C ASN A 36 -2.63 8.16 -10.94
N ALA A 37 -3.43 7.11 -11.08
CA ALA A 37 -3.54 6.08 -10.05
C ALA A 37 -2.22 5.32 -9.94
N GLN A 38 -1.70 5.23 -8.73
CA GLN A 38 -0.53 4.41 -8.48
C GLN A 38 -0.90 2.92 -8.63
N PRO A 39 0.03 2.09 -9.09
CA PRO A 39 -0.25 0.66 -9.23
C PRO A 39 -0.52 0.03 -7.87
N GLU A 40 -1.56 -0.80 -7.82
CA GLU A 40 -1.91 -1.59 -6.65
C GLU A 40 -1.14 -2.90 -6.62
N TYR A 41 -0.73 -3.31 -5.43
CA TYR A 41 -0.02 -4.55 -5.18
C TYR A 41 -0.70 -5.32 -4.04
N LYS A 42 -0.65 -6.63 -4.10
CA LYS A 42 -0.98 -7.46 -2.95
C LYS A 42 0.24 -7.50 -2.03
N TRP A 43 0.13 -6.89 -0.86
CA TRP A 43 1.24 -6.83 0.08
C TRP A 43 0.76 -6.97 1.53
N GLY A 44 1.69 -7.15 2.43
CA GLY A 44 1.44 -7.17 3.86
C GLY A 44 2.62 -6.60 4.62
N VAL A 45 2.41 -6.35 5.89
CA VAL A 45 3.44 -5.86 6.82
C VAL A 45 3.77 -6.92 7.83
N ALA A 46 5.04 -7.06 8.12
CA ALA A 46 5.53 -7.85 9.23
C ALA A 46 6.56 -7.05 10.03
N VAL A 47 6.76 -7.46 11.27
CA VAL A 47 7.74 -6.85 12.16
C VAL A 47 8.73 -7.90 12.60
N ASN A 48 9.97 -7.47 12.84
CA ASN A 48 11.03 -8.32 13.34
C ASN A 48 11.84 -7.60 14.41
N THR A 49 12.24 -8.34 15.44
CA THR A 49 13.17 -7.88 16.49
C THR A 49 14.26 -8.90 16.70
N PRO A 50 15.47 -8.53 17.19
CA PRO A 50 16.48 -9.49 17.57
C PRO A 50 16.03 -10.37 18.74
N ILE A 51 16.61 -11.57 18.83
CA ILE A 51 16.41 -12.46 19.97
C ILE A 51 16.77 -11.75 21.28
N GLY A 52 15.89 -11.86 22.26
CA GLY A 52 16.06 -11.24 23.58
C GLY A 52 15.72 -9.76 23.65
N TYR A 53 15.09 -9.21 22.58
CA TYR A 53 14.58 -7.83 22.56
C TYR A 53 13.06 -7.80 22.36
N PRO A 54 12.28 -8.23 23.36
CA PRO A 54 10.84 -8.17 23.28
C PRO A 54 10.37 -6.72 23.26
N ILE A 55 9.38 -6.47 22.43
CA ILE A 55 8.75 -5.16 22.28
C ILE A 55 7.23 -5.25 22.44
N ARG A 56 6.61 -4.12 22.72
CA ARG A 56 5.17 -3.95 22.66
C ARG A 56 4.82 -2.70 21.87
N PHE A 57 4.01 -2.84 20.82
CA PHE A 57 3.49 -1.69 20.09
C PHE A 57 2.40 -0.96 20.87
N TYR A 58 2.45 0.36 20.85
CA TYR A 58 1.40 1.26 21.30
C TYR A 58 0.60 1.83 20.15
N ALA A 59 1.26 2.11 19.07
CA ALA A 59 0.65 2.51 17.81
C ALA A 59 1.58 2.11 16.68
N ALA A 60 1.04 1.57 15.60
CA ALA A 60 1.82 1.28 14.41
C ALA A 60 0.97 1.43 13.17
N ARG A 61 1.50 2.15 12.19
CA ARG A 61 0.87 2.38 10.92
C ARG A 61 1.90 2.35 9.80
N VAL A 62 1.56 1.69 8.71
CA VAL A 62 2.37 1.68 7.48
C VAL A 62 1.46 2.16 6.35
N GLY A 63 1.73 3.36 5.84
CA GLY A 63 0.80 4.06 4.95
C GLY A 63 -0.53 4.35 5.61
N SER A 64 -1.62 3.97 4.96
CA SER A 64 -2.98 4.03 5.49
C SER A 64 -3.33 2.86 6.41
N THR A 65 -2.57 1.76 6.35
CA THR A 65 -2.85 0.52 7.06
C THR A 65 -2.39 0.60 8.51
N PRO A 66 -3.31 0.55 9.49
CA PRO A 66 -2.92 0.38 10.87
C PRO A 66 -2.46 -1.06 11.07
N ILE A 67 -1.32 -1.25 11.71
CA ILE A 67 -0.92 -2.55 12.23
C ILE A 67 -1.69 -2.73 13.53
N VAL A 68 -2.92 -3.19 13.40
CA VAL A 68 -3.84 -3.32 14.52
C VAL A 68 -4.18 -4.78 14.70
N ARG A 69 -3.33 -5.48 15.38
CA ARG A 69 -3.88 -6.50 16.27
C ARG A 69 -3.14 -6.41 17.56
N GLU A 70 -3.97 -6.27 18.62
CA GLU A 70 -3.61 -6.39 20.01
C GLU A 70 -2.12 -6.35 20.23
N LEU A 71 -1.62 -5.22 20.57
CA LEU A 71 -0.30 -4.87 21.07
C LEU A 71 0.57 -6.10 21.31
N TYR A 72 1.15 -6.65 20.25
CA TYR A 72 1.93 -7.87 20.36
C TYR A 72 3.15 -7.59 21.23
N SER A 73 3.20 -8.29 22.33
CA SER A 73 4.47 -8.55 23.00
C SER A 73 5.17 -9.63 22.16
N ILE A 74 6.14 -9.26 21.37
CA ILE A 74 7.02 -10.22 20.73
C ILE A 74 7.96 -10.72 21.84
N THR A 75 7.55 -11.78 22.53
CA THR A 75 8.29 -12.31 23.68
C THR A 75 9.04 -13.59 23.36
N GLU A 76 8.72 -14.27 22.26
CA GLU A 76 9.25 -15.60 21.97
C GLU A 76 10.05 -15.60 20.68
N GLU A 77 11.32 -15.89 20.80
CA GLU A 77 12.32 -16.23 19.77
C GLU A 77 12.15 -15.57 18.38
N PRO A 78 12.07 -14.24 18.27
CA PRO A 78 12.21 -13.61 16.98
C PRO A 78 13.67 -13.78 16.54
N ASP A 79 13.86 -14.24 15.33
CA ASP A 79 15.16 -14.28 14.68
C ASP A 79 15.16 -13.29 13.52
N TRP A 80 16.27 -12.59 13.30
CA TRP A 80 16.42 -11.75 12.13
C TRP A 80 16.15 -12.57 10.86
N GLY A 81 15.12 -12.19 10.15
CA GLY A 81 14.69 -12.88 8.93
C GLY A 81 13.40 -13.68 9.06
N ASN A 82 12.93 -13.98 10.27
CA ASN A 82 11.60 -14.55 10.49
C ASN A 82 10.60 -13.44 10.77
N ALA A 83 9.81 -13.10 9.77
CA ALA A 83 8.75 -12.09 9.91
C ALA A 83 7.68 -12.58 10.88
N MET A 84 7.51 -11.90 12.02
CA MET A 84 6.46 -12.17 12.99
C MET A 84 5.37 -11.11 12.92
N GLY A 85 4.12 -11.50 13.19
CA GLY A 85 3.01 -10.56 13.14
C GLY A 85 2.72 -10.06 11.73
N TYR A 86 2.19 -10.92 10.88
CA TYR A 86 1.84 -10.58 9.51
C TYR A 86 0.43 -9.99 9.43
N GLU A 87 0.33 -8.75 8.96
CA GLU A 87 -0.93 -8.13 8.54
C GLU A 87 -0.99 -8.13 7.02
N SER A 88 -2.00 -8.80 6.47
CA SER A 88 -2.24 -8.84 5.03
C SER A 88 -3.09 -7.66 4.60
N CYS A 89 -2.61 -6.93 3.64
CA CYS A 89 -3.42 -5.98 2.88
C CYS A 89 -3.97 -6.67 1.63
N SER A 90 -5.16 -6.27 1.21
CA SER A 90 -5.68 -6.61 -0.11
C SER A 90 -4.87 -5.89 -1.21
N MET A 91 -5.39 -5.82 -2.40
CA MET A 91 -4.78 -5.01 -3.46
C MET A 91 -4.87 -3.54 -3.08
N GLU A 92 -3.73 -2.93 -2.76
CA GLU A 92 -3.61 -1.54 -2.32
C GLU A 92 -2.34 -0.90 -2.87
N GLU A 93 -2.29 0.42 -2.86
CA GLU A 93 -1.07 1.18 -3.16
C GLU A 93 0.00 0.86 -2.12
N LEU A 94 1.26 0.83 -2.56
CA LEU A 94 2.38 0.65 -1.64
C LEU A 94 2.50 1.86 -0.69
N PRO A 95 2.92 1.63 0.57
CA PRO A 95 2.99 2.68 1.57
C PRO A 95 4.11 3.68 1.27
N GLN A 96 3.86 4.96 1.59
CA GLN A 96 4.83 6.04 1.44
C GLN A 96 5.46 6.48 2.77
N ASN A 97 4.92 6.04 3.89
CA ASN A 97 5.38 6.41 5.22
C ASN A 97 5.16 5.31 6.25
N VAL A 98 5.87 5.42 7.35
CA VAL A 98 5.69 4.60 8.54
C VAL A 98 5.64 5.50 9.78
N ASP A 99 4.72 5.21 10.71
CA ASP A 99 4.64 5.83 12.03
C ASP A 99 4.37 4.74 13.07
N MET A 100 5.36 4.46 13.91
CA MET A 100 5.33 3.40 14.90
C MET A 100 5.80 3.93 16.25
N VAL A 101 5.12 3.50 17.33
CA VAL A 101 5.51 3.74 18.72
C VAL A 101 5.53 2.40 19.44
N TRP A 102 6.64 2.06 20.05
CA TRP A 102 6.78 0.81 20.79
C TRP A 102 7.56 0.99 22.09
N LEU A 103 7.28 0.13 23.04
CA LEU A 103 8.06 -0.05 24.26
C LEU A 103 9.10 -1.15 24.02
N SER A 104 10.36 -0.89 24.29
CA SER A 104 11.40 -1.90 24.42
C SER A 104 11.46 -2.35 25.88
N TYR A 105 11.12 -3.61 26.14
CA TYR A 105 11.20 -4.16 27.51
C TYR A 105 12.64 -4.31 28.01
N LYS A 106 13.57 -4.55 27.09
CA LYS A 106 14.99 -4.70 27.45
C LYS A 106 15.62 -3.39 27.90
N GLU A 107 15.17 -2.28 27.30
CA GLU A 107 15.75 -0.96 27.52
C GLU A 107 14.86 -0.08 28.40
N ASP A 108 13.67 -0.59 28.76
CA ASP A 108 12.64 0.09 29.58
C ASP A 108 12.33 1.51 29.09
N CYS A 109 12.23 1.64 27.75
CA CYS A 109 11.93 2.94 27.17
C CYS A 109 11.06 2.82 25.91
N PHE A 110 10.40 3.94 25.58
CA PHE A 110 9.61 4.07 24.36
C PHE A 110 10.44 4.64 23.24
N TYR A 111 10.22 4.05 22.07
CA TYR A 111 10.75 4.55 20.81
C TYR A 111 9.63 4.99 19.89
N ARG A 112 9.93 5.94 19.02
CA ARG A 112 9.06 6.37 17.94
C ARG A 112 9.84 6.46 16.64
N LEU A 113 9.34 5.80 15.61
CA LEU A 113 9.78 5.96 14.23
C LEU A 113 8.67 6.65 13.44
N LYS A 114 8.98 7.81 12.86
CA LYS A 114 8.11 8.48 11.89
C LYS A 114 8.96 8.94 10.72
N THR A 115 8.84 8.24 9.60
CA THR A 115 9.67 8.52 8.42
C THR A 115 8.94 8.20 7.13
N ALA A 116 9.41 8.80 6.04
CA ALA A 116 9.02 8.41 4.70
C ALA A 116 9.71 7.09 4.32
N ILE A 117 9.04 6.31 3.50
CA ILE A 117 9.56 5.10 2.87
C ILE A 117 10.05 5.47 1.46
N ASP A 118 11.16 4.91 1.02
CA ASP A 118 11.63 5.04 -0.35
C ASP A 118 10.68 4.27 -1.29
N TYR A 119 9.60 4.95 -1.68
CA TYR A 119 8.53 4.40 -2.50
C TYR A 119 9.07 3.86 -3.83
N GLU A 120 9.95 4.60 -4.52
CA GLU A 120 10.49 4.22 -5.83
C GLU A 120 11.26 2.90 -5.76
N LYS A 121 12.07 2.75 -4.71
CA LYS A 121 12.82 1.52 -4.47
C LYS A 121 11.90 0.34 -4.21
N ILE A 122 10.89 0.50 -3.35
CA ILE A 122 9.92 -0.56 -3.03
C ILE A 122 9.10 -0.93 -4.26
N ALA A 123 8.56 0.05 -4.98
CA ALA A 123 7.78 -0.18 -6.19
C ALA A 123 8.59 -0.95 -7.25
N LYS A 124 9.87 -0.60 -7.42
CA LYS A 124 10.78 -1.32 -8.31
C LYS A 124 10.99 -2.78 -7.89
N LEU A 125 11.16 -3.04 -6.58
CA LEU A 125 11.30 -4.39 -6.06
C LEU A 125 10.03 -5.21 -6.28
N PHE A 126 8.87 -4.68 -5.95
CA PHE A 126 7.58 -5.36 -6.13
C PHE A 126 7.28 -5.64 -7.59
N LYS A 127 7.58 -4.70 -8.48
CA LYS A 127 7.41 -4.87 -9.93
C LYS A 127 8.34 -5.92 -10.52
N ASN A 128 9.62 -5.89 -10.13
CA ASN A 128 10.63 -6.74 -10.74
C ASN A 128 10.70 -8.14 -10.13
N GLY A 129 10.33 -8.29 -8.84
CA GLY A 129 10.46 -9.55 -8.13
C GLY A 129 11.91 -10.04 -8.04
N TYR A 130 12.08 -11.34 -7.83
CA TYR A 130 13.37 -11.99 -7.70
C TYR A 130 13.33 -13.45 -8.15
N LYS A 131 14.50 -14.02 -8.44
CA LYS A 131 14.65 -15.43 -8.74
C LYS A 131 14.92 -16.22 -7.46
N ARG A 132 14.08 -17.22 -7.19
CA ARG A 132 14.21 -18.11 -6.04
C ARG A 132 14.47 -19.54 -6.52
N ARG A 133 15.47 -20.20 -5.91
CA ARG A 133 15.66 -21.63 -6.08
C ARG A 133 14.73 -22.39 -5.14
N VAL A 134 13.90 -23.27 -5.67
CA VAL A 134 13.00 -24.12 -4.89
C VAL A 134 13.68 -25.47 -4.54
N PRO A 135 13.16 -26.24 -3.56
CA PRO A 135 13.82 -27.46 -3.07
C PRO A 135 14.15 -28.50 -4.13
N ASN A 136 13.39 -28.57 -5.22
CA ASN A 136 13.66 -29.49 -6.35
C ASN A 136 14.78 -29.00 -7.28
N GLY A 137 15.45 -27.88 -6.95
CA GLY A 137 16.55 -27.29 -7.73
C GLY A 137 16.13 -26.33 -8.84
N GLU A 138 14.84 -26.24 -9.17
CA GLU A 138 14.35 -25.27 -10.16
C GLU A 138 14.52 -23.83 -9.69
N VAL A 139 14.71 -22.93 -10.64
CA VAL A 139 14.71 -21.50 -10.41
C VAL A 139 13.37 -20.92 -10.87
N ARG A 140 12.60 -20.37 -9.92
CA ARG A 140 11.31 -19.73 -10.20
C ARG A 140 11.39 -18.24 -9.98
N HIS A 141 10.68 -17.47 -10.80
CA HIS A 141 10.45 -16.06 -10.56
C HIS A 141 9.38 -15.90 -9.49
N THR A 142 9.64 -15.03 -8.50
CA THR A 142 8.76 -14.78 -7.36
C THR A 142 8.65 -13.27 -7.15
N THR A 143 7.48 -12.79 -6.78
CA THR A 143 7.25 -11.38 -6.45
C THR A 143 7.41 -11.15 -4.95
N TYR A 144 7.84 -9.95 -4.59
CA TYR A 144 7.75 -9.49 -3.21
C TYR A 144 6.29 -9.23 -2.84
N ASN A 145 5.92 -9.59 -1.62
CA ASN A 145 4.58 -9.38 -1.08
C ASN A 145 4.58 -8.96 0.39
N THR A 146 5.72 -8.71 0.96
CA THR A 146 5.83 -8.36 2.39
C THR A 146 6.86 -7.24 2.58
N ILE A 147 6.47 -6.25 3.36
CA ILE A 147 7.35 -5.21 3.87
C ILE A 147 7.65 -5.56 5.33
N VAL A 148 8.91 -5.71 5.68
CA VAL A 148 9.32 -6.07 7.04
C VAL A 148 9.97 -4.87 7.71
N ALA A 149 9.44 -4.46 8.87
CA ALA A 149 10.06 -3.48 9.73
C ALA A 149 10.95 -4.20 10.76
N GLY A 150 12.27 -4.00 10.67
CA GLY A 150 13.21 -4.49 11.66
C GLY A 150 13.42 -3.44 12.76
N LEU A 151 13.15 -3.79 14.01
CA LEU A 151 13.32 -2.91 15.17
C LEU A 151 14.52 -3.39 15.97
N ALA A 152 15.57 -2.56 16.00
CA ALA A 152 16.82 -2.86 16.68
C ALA A 152 16.90 -2.18 18.06
N PRO A 153 17.79 -2.65 18.96
CA PRO A 153 18.12 -1.90 20.18
C PRO A 153 18.65 -0.51 19.83
N GLY A 154 18.29 0.48 20.67
CA GLY A 154 18.66 1.88 20.45
C GLY A 154 17.70 2.65 19.55
N GLY A 155 16.63 2.00 19.09
CA GLY A 155 15.57 2.64 18.31
C GLY A 155 15.73 2.56 16.81
#